data_0aa64be00880ec48e6f60e96b3fd53da
#
_entry.id   0aa64be00880ec48e6f60e96b3fd53da
#
_cell.length_a   1.000
_cell.length_b   1.000
_cell.length_c   1.000
_cell.angle_alpha   90.00
_cell.angle_beta   90.00
_cell.angle_gamma   90.00
#
_symmetry.space_group_name_H-M   'P 1'
#
loop_
_entity.id
_entity.type
_entity.pdbx_description
1 polymer ?
#
loop_
_entity_poly.entity_id
_entity_poly.type
_entity_poly.pdbx_seq_one_letter_code
_entity_poly.pdbx_strand_id
1 'polypeptide(L)'
;MKFSVNQKDLQNSLNYCQGVVEKRSTLPILSNVLLEAKNENLKITATDLDLIFIQKISNIEIMQEGETTTSCSVMYDIVRKFNNEKKINFNLVSENKINLESDKSSFNLNCLKASEFPITEADFNENKFLLNSKKLLKLLNKCKFSVSSDETRHYLSGIFLHITDNEDKKFLTAVATDSHRMAISKTLLSEEINFEPVILPKKTVFQLCSLLDDYDGDVKISNIKSKIKFEFNNIILISKL
;
A
#
# COMPACT_ATOMS: atom_id res chain seq x y z
N MET A 1 -16.88 14.22 11.64
CA MET A 1 -16.86 13.03 10.77
C MET A 1 -17.75 11.95 11.37
N LYS A 2 -18.70 11.40 10.59
CA LYS A 2 -19.59 10.30 11.03
C LYS A 2 -19.92 9.43 9.82
N PHE A 3 -19.64 8.14 9.89
CA PHE A 3 -19.86 7.20 8.77
C PHE A 3 -20.01 5.76 9.26
N SER A 4 -20.47 4.90 8.35
CA SER A 4 -20.67 3.45 8.58
C SER A 4 -19.98 2.67 7.48
N VAL A 5 -19.22 1.64 7.84
CA VAL A 5 -18.45 0.81 6.89
C VAL A 5 -18.57 -0.67 7.24
N ASN A 6 -18.51 -1.56 6.24
CA ASN A 6 -18.49 -2.99 6.46
C ASN A 6 -17.23 -3.42 7.21
N GLN A 7 -17.40 -4.28 8.22
CA GLN A 7 -16.30 -4.81 9.02
C GLN A 7 -15.23 -5.51 8.16
N LYS A 8 -15.63 -6.36 7.24
CA LYS A 8 -14.72 -7.15 6.38
C LYS A 8 -13.86 -6.26 5.49
N ASP A 9 -14.47 -5.24 4.86
CA ASP A 9 -13.75 -4.34 3.95
C ASP A 9 -12.72 -3.50 4.72
N LEU A 10 -13.12 -3.00 5.89
CA LEU A 10 -12.23 -2.25 6.77
C LEU A 10 -11.10 -3.12 7.32
N GLN A 11 -11.40 -4.35 7.75
CA GLN A 11 -10.39 -5.29 8.27
C GLN A 11 -9.33 -5.61 7.21
N ASN A 12 -9.74 -5.90 5.98
CA ASN A 12 -8.83 -6.18 4.88
C ASN A 12 -7.91 -4.98 4.60
N SER A 13 -8.47 -3.78 4.54
CA SER A 13 -7.71 -2.55 4.33
C SER A 13 -6.69 -2.31 5.44
N LEU A 14 -7.10 -2.46 6.69
CA LEU A 14 -6.22 -2.29 7.85
C LEU A 14 -5.13 -3.37 7.92
N ASN A 15 -5.41 -4.60 7.47
CA ASN A 15 -4.41 -5.66 7.38
C ASN A 15 -3.26 -5.25 6.44
N TYR A 16 -3.58 -4.67 5.29
CA TYR A 16 -2.56 -4.14 4.38
C TYR A 16 -1.80 -2.94 4.99
N CYS A 17 -2.49 -2.05 5.69
CA CYS A 17 -1.86 -0.93 6.39
C CYS A 17 -0.83 -1.39 7.43
N GLN A 18 -1.03 -2.54 8.11
CA GLN A 18 -0.10 -3.10 9.09
C GLN A 18 1.30 -3.38 8.51
N GLY A 19 1.40 -3.68 7.22
CA GLY A 19 2.66 -3.90 6.52
C GLY A 19 3.40 -2.61 6.14
N VAL A 20 2.73 -1.46 6.25
CA VAL A 20 3.27 -0.16 5.86
C VAL A 20 3.63 0.69 7.07
N VAL A 21 2.70 0.85 8.04
CA VAL A 21 2.90 1.72 9.21
C VAL A 21 4.16 1.39 10.00
N GLU A 22 4.76 2.41 10.60
CA GLU A 22 5.95 2.26 11.43
C GLU A 22 5.54 2.12 12.90
N LYS A 23 5.72 0.93 13.49
CA LYS A 23 5.26 0.62 14.86
C LYS A 23 6.15 1.22 15.95
N ARG A 24 7.41 1.54 15.65
CA ARG A 24 8.42 2.03 16.60
C ARG A 24 9.12 3.28 16.05
N SER A 25 8.33 4.27 15.64
CA SER A 25 8.86 5.54 15.14
C SER A 25 9.01 6.57 16.26
N THR A 26 9.95 7.47 16.07
CA THR A 26 10.04 8.72 16.86
C THR A 26 8.91 9.69 16.54
N LEU A 27 8.22 9.48 15.40
CA LEU A 27 7.06 10.24 14.98
C LEU A 27 5.79 9.39 15.20
N PRO A 28 5.00 9.62 16.26
CA PRO A 28 3.83 8.80 16.61
C PRO A 28 2.80 8.68 15.47
N ILE A 29 2.69 9.72 14.63
CA ILE A 29 1.71 9.76 13.53
C ILE A 29 1.98 8.67 12.47
N LEU A 30 3.21 8.16 12.33
CA LEU A 30 3.56 7.09 11.39
C LEU A 30 3.03 5.70 11.82
N SER A 31 2.57 5.57 13.07
CA SER A 31 1.83 4.39 13.54
C SER A 31 0.32 4.48 13.26
N ASN A 32 -0.16 5.66 12.83
CA ASN A 32 -1.54 5.90 12.52
C ASN A 32 -1.85 5.66 11.04
N VAL A 33 -3.13 5.51 10.74
CA VAL A 33 -3.69 5.64 9.40
C VAL A 33 -4.52 6.92 9.34
N LEU A 34 -4.47 7.59 8.20
CA LEU A 34 -5.34 8.70 7.87
C LEU A 34 -6.65 8.15 7.31
N LEU A 35 -7.77 8.56 7.88
CA LEU A 35 -9.13 8.26 7.45
C LEU A 35 -9.76 9.52 6.88
N GLU A 36 -10.18 9.48 5.63
CA GLU A 36 -10.87 10.57 4.95
C GLU A 36 -12.23 10.05 4.45
N ALA A 37 -13.32 10.48 5.08
CA ALA A 37 -14.69 10.13 4.69
C ALA A 37 -15.29 11.25 3.84
N LYS A 38 -15.42 11.04 2.53
CA LYS A 38 -15.91 12.03 1.58
C LYS A 38 -16.51 11.37 0.32
N ASN A 39 -17.56 11.96 -0.24
CA ASN A 39 -18.19 11.53 -1.50
C ASN A 39 -18.50 10.01 -1.51
N GLU A 40 -19.17 9.51 -0.48
CA GLU A 40 -19.54 8.09 -0.31
C GLU A 40 -18.35 7.11 -0.29
N ASN A 41 -17.14 7.61 -0.09
CA ASN A 41 -15.93 6.80 -0.01
C ASN A 41 -15.21 7.05 1.32
N LEU A 42 -14.61 5.98 1.84
CA LEU A 42 -13.60 6.06 2.88
C LEU A 42 -12.23 5.83 2.23
N LYS A 43 -11.41 6.86 2.19
CA LYS A 43 -10.01 6.74 1.80
C LYS A 43 -9.17 6.49 3.03
N ILE A 44 -8.38 5.43 3.01
CA ILE A 44 -7.45 5.05 4.07
C ILE A 44 -6.03 5.18 3.53
N THR A 45 -5.20 5.96 4.22
CA THR A 45 -3.80 6.16 3.86
C THR A 45 -2.88 5.73 5.00
N ALA A 46 -1.85 4.95 4.68
CA ALA A 46 -0.77 4.56 5.58
C ALA A 46 0.59 4.91 4.97
N THR A 47 1.56 5.31 5.79
CA THR A 47 2.91 5.62 5.32
C THR A 47 3.96 5.43 6.42
N ASP A 48 5.19 5.12 6.00
CA ASP A 48 6.42 5.17 6.79
C ASP A 48 7.40 6.24 6.27
N LEU A 49 6.94 7.14 5.38
CA LEU A 49 7.65 8.17 4.62
C LEU A 49 8.35 7.66 3.34
N ASP A 50 8.66 6.38 3.23
CA ASP A 50 9.28 5.78 2.04
C ASP A 50 8.28 4.97 1.21
N LEU A 51 7.30 4.39 1.88
CA LEU A 51 6.19 3.65 1.28
C LEU A 51 4.87 4.31 1.66
N ILE A 52 4.00 4.53 0.67
CA ILE A 52 2.66 5.08 0.85
C ILE A 52 1.66 4.07 0.29
N PHE A 53 0.73 3.65 1.11
CA PHE A 53 -0.41 2.83 0.74
C PHE A 53 -1.68 3.65 0.83
N ILE A 54 -2.49 3.62 -0.21
CA ILE A 54 -3.80 4.28 -0.27
C ILE A 54 -4.81 3.25 -0.76
N GLN A 55 -5.93 3.14 -0.05
CA GLN A 55 -7.08 2.37 -0.50
C GLN A 55 -8.36 3.16 -0.35
N LYS A 56 -9.26 3.03 -1.33
CA LYS A 56 -10.62 3.57 -1.28
C LYS A 56 -11.63 2.46 -1.04
N ILE A 57 -12.44 2.58 -0.01
CA ILE A 57 -13.62 1.73 0.23
C ILE A 57 -14.83 2.53 -0.24
N SER A 58 -15.51 2.06 -1.27
CA SER A 58 -16.65 2.73 -1.87
C SER A 58 -17.98 2.27 -1.27
N ASN A 59 -19.04 3.02 -1.55
CA ASN A 59 -20.42 2.72 -1.11
C ASN A 59 -20.57 2.64 0.41
N ILE A 60 -19.90 3.52 1.13
CA ILE A 60 -20.10 3.70 2.57
C ILE A 60 -21.20 4.74 2.84
N GLU A 61 -21.86 4.62 3.98
CA GLU A 61 -22.84 5.59 4.43
C GLU A 61 -22.13 6.71 5.21
N ILE A 62 -22.07 7.91 4.64
CA ILE A 62 -21.50 9.10 5.28
C ILE A 62 -22.62 10.00 5.76
N MET A 63 -22.75 10.17 7.08
CA MET A 63 -23.67 11.12 7.69
C MET A 63 -23.03 12.50 7.84
N GLN A 64 -21.71 12.54 8.04
CA GLN A 64 -20.91 13.75 8.14
C GLN A 64 -19.51 13.50 7.62
N GLU A 65 -19.12 14.24 6.59
CA GLU A 65 -17.77 14.20 6.03
C GLU A 65 -16.73 14.71 7.04
N GLY A 66 -15.47 14.33 6.80
CA GLY A 66 -14.33 14.78 7.59
C GLY A 66 -13.16 13.82 7.51
N GLU A 67 -12.11 14.17 8.26
CA GLU A 67 -10.86 13.44 8.29
C GLU A 67 -10.28 13.37 9.70
N THR A 68 -9.50 12.33 9.99
CA THR A 68 -8.77 12.18 11.24
C THR A 68 -7.71 11.08 11.09
N THR A 69 -6.79 10.98 12.05
CA THR A 69 -5.85 9.86 12.12
C THR A 69 -6.03 9.07 13.40
N THR A 70 -5.82 7.77 13.35
CA THR A 70 -5.83 6.92 14.55
C THR A 70 -4.89 5.73 14.40
N SER A 71 -4.50 5.11 15.53
CA SER A 71 -3.56 3.98 15.54
C SER A 71 -4.06 2.81 14.69
N CYS A 72 -3.27 2.46 13.67
CA CYS A 72 -3.56 1.35 12.77
C CYS A 72 -3.69 0.01 13.54
N SER A 73 -2.73 -0.30 14.40
CA SER A 73 -2.70 -1.58 15.11
C SER A 73 -3.84 -1.72 16.10
N VAL A 74 -4.13 -0.70 16.88
CA VAL A 74 -5.23 -0.74 17.86
C VAL A 74 -6.58 -0.85 17.14
N MET A 75 -6.79 -0.06 16.08
CA MET A 75 -8.02 -0.15 15.28
C MET A 75 -8.17 -1.53 14.64
N TYR A 76 -7.12 -2.10 14.05
CA TYR A 76 -7.14 -3.44 13.49
C TYR A 76 -7.50 -4.50 14.53
N ASP A 77 -6.90 -4.44 15.73
CA ASP A 77 -7.15 -5.38 16.81
C ASP A 77 -8.60 -5.35 17.32
N ILE A 78 -9.24 -4.18 17.29
CA ILE A 78 -10.66 -4.01 17.63
C ILE A 78 -11.53 -4.54 16.48
N VAL A 79 -11.28 -4.06 15.26
CA VAL A 79 -12.11 -4.35 14.08
C VAL A 79 -12.18 -5.86 13.82
N ARG A 80 -11.07 -6.60 13.95
CA ARG A 80 -11.04 -8.06 13.76
C ARG A 80 -11.84 -8.87 14.80
N LYS A 81 -12.29 -8.23 15.90
CA LYS A 81 -13.11 -8.87 16.92
C LYS A 81 -14.61 -8.64 16.72
N PHE A 82 -14.97 -7.71 15.85
CA PHE A 82 -16.37 -7.51 15.49
C PHE A 82 -16.88 -8.61 14.55
N ASN A 83 -18.20 -8.76 14.49
CA ASN A 83 -18.83 -9.72 13.59
C ASN A 83 -18.66 -9.29 12.13
N ASN A 84 -18.20 -10.18 11.25
CA ASN A 84 -17.88 -9.92 9.84
C ASN A 84 -19.10 -9.49 9.00
N GLU A 85 -20.31 -9.81 9.42
CA GLU A 85 -21.55 -9.47 8.71
C GLU A 85 -22.10 -8.09 9.10
N LYS A 86 -21.46 -7.41 10.04
CA LYS A 86 -21.95 -6.14 10.60
C LYS A 86 -21.23 -4.93 10.04
N LYS A 87 -21.94 -3.80 10.08
CA LYS A 87 -21.32 -2.48 9.87
C LYS A 87 -20.72 -1.98 11.18
N ILE A 88 -19.67 -1.21 11.05
CA ILE A 88 -19.03 -0.48 12.14
C ILE A 88 -19.37 0.99 11.94
N ASN A 89 -19.92 1.63 12.96
CA ASN A 89 -20.21 3.04 12.99
C ASN A 89 -19.03 3.80 13.58
N PHE A 90 -18.58 4.80 12.88
CA PHE A 90 -17.54 5.72 13.31
C PHE A 90 -18.14 7.09 13.63
N ASN A 91 -17.75 7.67 14.76
CA ASN A 91 -18.14 9.01 15.16
C ASN A 91 -16.96 9.76 15.79
N LEU A 92 -16.49 10.82 15.14
CA LEU A 92 -15.47 11.71 15.70
C LEU A 92 -16.10 12.57 16.78
N VAL A 93 -15.87 12.19 18.04
CA VAL A 93 -16.48 12.83 19.23
C VAL A 93 -15.81 14.16 19.54
N SER A 94 -14.49 14.24 19.32
CA SER A 94 -13.69 15.47 19.47
C SER A 94 -12.49 15.40 18.53
N GLU A 95 -11.72 16.48 18.41
CA GLU A 95 -10.50 16.50 17.57
C GLU A 95 -9.54 15.34 17.88
N ASN A 96 -9.52 14.87 19.14
CA ASN A 96 -8.55 13.87 19.61
C ASN A 96 -9.17 12.51 19.92
N LYS A 97 -10.44 12.29 19.59
CA LYS A 97 -11.13 11.05 19.96
C LYS A 97 -12.18 10.62 18.94
N ILE A 98 -12.04 9.41 18.43
CA ILE A 98 -13.03 8.75 17.58
C ILE A 98 -13.64 7.55 18.30
N ASN A 99 -14.95 7.43 18.22
CA ASN A 99 -15.71 6.30 18.74
C ASN A 99 -16.00 5.32 17.61
N LEU A 100 -15.85 4.03 17.89
CA LEU A 100 -16.18 2.90 17.05
C LEU A 100 -17.24 2.06 17.72
N GLU A 101 -18.37 1.85 17.07
CA GLU A 101 -19.48 1.07 17.59
C GLU A 101 -19.92 -0.01 16.63
N SER A 102 -20.12 -1.22 17.16
CA SER A 102 -20.77 -2.33 16.46
C SER A 102 -21.50 -3.21 17.48
N ASP A 103 -22.75 -3.53 17.19
CA ASP A 103 -23.65 -4.25 18.13
C ASP A 103 -23.70 -3.59 19.52
N LYS A 104 -23.28 -4.32 20.56
CA LYS A 104 -23.26 -3.86 21.96
C LYS A 104 -21.87 -3.38 22.40
N SER A 105 -20.92 -3.31 21.47
CA SER A 105 -19.54 -2.94 21.77
C SER A 105 -19.24 -1.52 21.29
N SER A 106 -18.61 -0.72 22.16
CA SER A 106 -18.22 0.65 21.87
C SER A 106 -16.80 0.89 22.36
N PHE A 107 -15.94 1.45 21.50
CA PHE A 107 -14.55 1.73 21.78
C PHE A 107 -14.18 3.15 21.40
N ASN A 108 -13.41 3.80 22.25
CA ASN A 108 -12.85 5.12 21.96
C ASN A 108 -11.36 5.01 21.64
N LEU A 109 -10.95 5.54 20.51
CA LEU A 109 -9.55 5.62 20.08
C LEU A 109 -9.05 7.06 20.11
N ASN A 110 -7.77 7.21 20.46
CA ASN A 110 -7.11 8.50 20.37
C ASN A 110 -6.79 8.84 18.91
N CYS A 111 -6.92 10.11 18.57
CA CYS A 111 -6.68 10.67 17.25
C CYS A 111 -5.58 11.72 17.30
N LEU A 112 -4.89 11.90 16.18
CA LEU A 112 -4.08 13.08 15.89
C LEU A 112 -4.69 13.82 14.70
N LYS A 113 -4.36 15.09 14.54
CA LYS A 113 -4.91 15.91 13.44
C LYS A 113 -4.49 15.36 12.08
N ALA A 114 -5.41 15.32 11.15
CA ALA A 114 -5.16 14.90 9.78
C ALA A 114 -4.10 15.78 9.08
N SER A 115 -4.08 17.10 9.40
CA SER A 115 -3.11 18.05 8.88
C SER A 115 -1.65 17.77 9.24
N GLU A 116 -1.42 16.96 10.27
CA GLU A 116 -0.06 16.53 10.68
C GLU A 116 0.40 15.26 9.94
N PHE A 117 -0.50 14.59 9.20
CA PHE A 117 -0.17 13.36 8.50
C PHE A 117 0.68 13.67 7.26
N PRO A 118 1.88 13.04 7.12
CA PRO A 118 2.82 13.37 6.06
C PRO A 118 2.39 12.74 4.72
N ILE A 119 1.67 13.50 3.90
CA ILE A 119 1.34 13.12 2.53
C ILE A 119 2.32 13.82 1.59
N THR A 120 3.00 13.04 0.75
CA THR A 120 3.85 13.58 -0.32
C THR A 120 3.18 13.29 -1.66
N GLU A 121 2.61 14.30 -2.26
CA GLU A 121 2.13 14.22 -3.64
C GLU A 121 3.32 14.13 -4.61
N ALA A 122 3.18 13.33 -5.66
CA ALA A 122 4.12 13.26 -6.76
C ALA A 122 3.34 13.16 -8.07
N ASP A 123 3.77 13.90 -9.06
CA ASP A 123 3.18 13.82 -10.39
C ASP A 123 3.83 12.67 -11.19
N PHE A 124 3.00 11.70 -11.57
CA PHE A 124 3.38 10.51 -12.33
C PHE A 124 2.83 10.60 -13.78
N ASN A 125 2.92 11.74 -14.43
CA ASN A 125 2.30 11.97 -15.74
C ASN A 125 3.00 11.26 -16.90
N GLU A 126 4.25 10.81 -16.73
CA GLU A 126 5.04 10.15 -17.75
C GLU A 126 5.27 8.67 -17.43
N ASN A 127 5.64 7.87 -18.45
CA ASN A 127 6.09 6.49 -18.34
C ASN A 127 5.09 5.53 -17.62
N LYS A 128 3.92 5.32 -18.23
CA LYS A 128 2.89 4.42 -17.70
C LYS A 128 2.74 3.19 -18.57
N PHE A 129 2.64 2.02 -17.98
CA PHE A 129 2.31 0.79 -18.67
C PHE A 129 1.45 -0.14 -17.82
N LEU A 130 0.79 -1.09 -18.48
CA LEU A 130 -0.04 -2.10 -17.83
C LEU A 130 0.69 -3.44 -17.82
N LEU A 131 0.63 -4.13 -16.70
CA LEU A 131 1.15 -5.49 -16.58
C LEU A 131 0.17 -6.33 -15.78
N ASN A 132 -0.17 -7.51 -16.28
CA ASN A 132 -1.05 -8.43 -15.57
C ASN A 132 -0.47 -8.79 -14.19
N SER A 133 -1.32 -8.75 -13.16
CA SER A 133 -0.94 -8.95 -11.76
C SER A 133 -0.24 -10.28 -11.50
N LYS A 134 -0.72 -11.37 -12.09
CA LYS A 134 -0.11 -12.70 -11.96
C LYS A 134 1.28 -12.76 -12.58
N LYS A 135 1.49 -12.07 -13.71
CA LYS A 135 2.83 -11.96 -14.34
C LYS A 135 3.77 -11.18 -13.44
N LEU A 136 3.34 -10.04 -12.88
CA LEU A 136 4.11 -9.22 -11.95
C LEU A 136 4.43 -10.00 -10.67
N LEU A 137 3.43 -10.61 -10.05
CA LEU A 137 3.59 -11.41 -8.83
C LEU A 137 4.58 -12.58 -9.05
N LYS A 138 4.45 -13.30 -10.16
CA LYS A 138 5.37 -14.38 -10.52
C LYS A 138 6.81 -13.88 -10.72
N LEU A 139 6.97 -12.72 -11.38
CA LEU A 139 8.24 -12.07 -11.61
C LEU A 139 8.96 -11.77 -10.28
N LEU A 140 8.26 -11.12 -9.34
CA LEU A 140 8.78 -10.73 -8.04
C LEU A 140 9.03 -11.95 -7.12
N ASN A 141 8.10 -12.90 -7.06
CA ASN A 141 8.21 -14.10 -6.22
C ASN A 141 9.44 -14.96 -6.58
N LYS A 142 9.81 -14.99 -7.87
CA LYS A 142 11.00 -15.72 -8.32
C LYS A 142 12.33 -15.08 -7.93
N CYS A 143 12.33 -13.81 -7.52
CA CYS A 143 13.55 -13.08 -7.18
C CYS A 143 13.62 -12.70 -5.69
N LYS A 144 12.49 -12.48 -4.99
CA LYS A 144 12.46 -11.91 -3.64
C LYS A 144 13.25 -12.69 -2.59
N PHE A 145 13.45 -14.01 -2.76
CA PHE A 145 14.22 -14.83 -1.83
C PHE A 145 15.74 -14.58 -1.89
N SER A 146 16.22 -13.95 -2.96
CA SER A 146 17.62 -13.57 -3.15
C SER A 146 17.92 -12.11 -2.80
N VAL A 147 16.95 -11.37 -2.28
CA VAL A 147 17.16 -10.00 -1.78
C VAL A 147 17.98 -10.04 -0.50
N SER A 148 19.02 -9.20 -0.40
CA SER A 148 19.87 -9.10 0.79
C SER A 148 19.08 -8.68 2.04
N SER A 149 19.50 -9.21 3.18
CA SER A 149 19.03 -8.74 4.50
C SER A 149 19.98 -7.73 5.13
N ASP A 150 21.10 -7.44 4.50
CA ASP A 150 22.08 -6.46 4.94
C ASP A 150 21.66 -5.06 4.48
N GLU A 151 21.10 -4.29 5.41
CA GLU A 151 20.60 -2.94 5.14
C GLU A 151 21.71 -1.92 4.86
N THR A 152 22.98 -2.25 5.15
CA THR A 152 24.10 -1.36 4.83
C THR A 152 24.43 -1.35 3.33
N ARG A 153 24.03 -2.40 2.61
CA ARG A 153 24.19 -2.56 1.16
C ARG A 153 22.88 -2.28 0.43
N HIS A 154 22.43 -1.01 0.43
CA HIS A 154 21.14 -0.60 -0.12
C HIS A 154 20.88 -1.11 -1.55
N TYR A 155 21.93 -1.14 -2.39
CA TYR A 155 21.83 -1.64 -3.79
C TYR A 155 21.54 -3.14 -3.90
N LEU A 156 21.69 -3.93 -2.83
CA LEU A 156 21.32 -5.34 -2.76
C LEU A 156 20.01 -5.58 -1.98
N SER A 157 19.48 -4.55 -1.31
CA SER A 157 18.29 -4.66 -0.45
C SER A 157 16.99 -4.46 -1.22
N GLY A 158 16.97 -4.89 -2.50
CA GLY A 158 15.80 -4.75 -3.35
C GLY A 158 15.85 -5.65 -4.59
N ILE A 159 14.86 -5.49 -5.45
CA ILE A 159 14.82 -6.13 -6.77
C ILE A 159 15.12 -5.07 -7.83
N PHE A 160 16.17 -5.28 -8.62
CA PHE A 160 16.47 -4.45 -9.78
C PHE A 160 15.51 -4.81 -10.92
N LEU A 161 14.70 -3.85 -11.33
CA LEU A 161 13.77 -3.96 -12.45
C LEU A 161 14.29 -3.13 -13.62
N HIS A 162 14.39 -3.73 -14.79
CA HIS A 162 14.83 -3.08 -16.02
C HIS A 162 14.27 -3.79 -17.26
N ILE A 163 14.34 -3.13 -18.41
CA ILE A 163 13.96 -3.74 -19.69
C ILE A 163 15.18 -4.39 -20.30
N THR A 164 14.99 -5.59 -20.84
CA THR A 164 15.99 -6.30 -21.65
C THR A 164 15.40 -6.67 -23.00
N ASP A 165 16.20 -6.55 -24.05
CA ASP A 165 15.85 -6.94 -25.40
C ASP A 165 16.41 -8.34 -25.71
N ASN A 166 15.62 -9.16 -26.40
CA ASN A 166 16.05 -10.44 -26.93
C ASN A 166 15.23 -10.77 -28.17
N GLU A 167 15.90 -10.92 -29.35
CA GLU A 167 15.28 -11.29 -30.62
C GLU A 167 14.01 -10.48 -30.94
N ASP A 168 14.13 -9.15 -30.96
CA ASP A 168 13.04 -8.18 -31.22
C ASP A 168 11.89 -8.20 -30.18
N LYS A 169 12.08 -8.89 -29.05
CA LYS A 169 11.11 -8.91 -27.95
C LYS A 169 11.65 -8.19 -26.72
N LYS A 170 10.79 -7.37 -26.11
CA LYS A 170 11.11 -6.67 -24.87
C LYS A 170 10.57 -7.41 -23.65
N PHE A 171 11.40 -7.49 -22.63
CA PHE A 171 11.06 -8.16 -21.37
C PHE A 171 11.26 -7.22 -20.21
N LEU A 172 10.31 -7.21 -19.28
CA LEU A 172 10.59 -6.70 -17.95
C LEU A 172 11.37 -7.77 -17.18
N THR A 173 12.59 -7.42 -16.80
CA THR A 173 13.52 -8.32 -16.13
C THR A 173 13.68 -7.88 -14.68
N ALA A 174 13.57 -8.83 -13.76
CA ALA A 174 13.81 -8.66 -12.34
C ALA A 174 15.09 -9.42 -11.95
N VAL A 175 15.96 -8.77 -11.20
CA VAL A 175 17.20 -9.35 -10.68
C VAL A 175 17.33 -9.06 -9.20
N ALA A 176 17.71 -10.05 -8.41
CA ALA A 176 18.06 -9.88 -7.01
C ALA A 176 19.27 -10.74 -6.64
N THR A 177 20.12 -10.25 -5.75
CA THR A 177 21.27 -10.98 -5.21
C THR A 177 21.59 -10.56 -3.80
N ASP A 178 22.10 -11.49 -3.00
CA ASP A 178 22.65 -11.27 -1.65
C ASP A 178 24.17 -11.47 -1.58
N SER A 179 24.86 -11.50 -2.74
CA SER A 179 26.28 -11.81 -2.96
C SER A 179 26.63 -13.29 -2.92
N HIS A 180 25.75 -14.18 -2.44
CA HIS A 180 25.98 -15.63 -2.38
C HIS A 180 25.14 -16.38 -3.42
N ARG A 181 24.02 -15.80 -3.81
CA ARG A 181 23.11 -16.32 -4.84
C ARG A 181 22.50 -15.18 -5.62
N MET A 182 22.07 -15.47 -6.84
CA MET A 182 21.40 -14.53 -7.72
C MET A 182 20.16 -15.18 -8.34
N ALA A 183 19.07 -14.45 -8.39
CA ALA A 183 17.85 -14.84 -9.09
C ALA A 183 17.53 -13.86 -10.20
N ILE A 184 17.18 -14.38 -11.37
CA ILE A 184 16.76 -13.62 -12.54
C ILE A 184 15.42 -14.17 -13.01
N SER A 185 14.46 -13.31 -13.26
CA SER A 185 13.17 -13.66 -13.84
C SER A 185 12.79 -12.64 -14.90
N LYS A 186 12.08 -13.09 -15.95
CA LYS A 186 11.67 -12.24 -17.07
C LYS A 186 10.20 -12.46 -17.38
N THR A 187 9.53 -11.39 -17.80
CA THR A 187 8.17 -11.45 -18.36
C THR A 187 8.10 -10.65 -19.65
N LEU A 188 7.45 -11.22 -20.68
CA LEU A 188 7.30 -10.56 -21.97
C LEU A 188 6.39 -9.35 -21.83
N LEU A 189 6.80 -8.23 -22.43
CA LEU A 189 6.00 -7.02 -22.57
C LEU A 189 5.25 -7.05 -23.91
N SER A 190 4.00 -6.56 -23.89
CA SER A 190 3.13 -6.55 -25.08
C SER A 190 3.38 -5.33 -25.96
N GLU A 191 3.99 -4.28 -25.41
CA GLU A 191 4.16 -2.97 -26.04
C GLU A 191 5.57 -2.44 -25.80
N GLU A 192 5.98 -1.49 -26.64
CA GLU A 192 7.18 -0.71 -26.36
C GLU A 192 6.94 0.22 -25.17
N ILE A 193 7.79 0.07 -24.16
CA ILE A 193 7.67 0.81 -22.91
C ILE A 193 8.97 1.54 -22.66
N ASN A 194 8.87 2.82 -22.33
CA ASN A 194 10.00 3.57 -21.80
C ASN A 194 9.97 3.44 -20.26
N PHE A 195 10.81 2.57 -19.71
CA PHE A 195 10.92 2.32 -18.29
C PHE A 195 12.36 2.53 -17.83
N GLU A 196 12.55 3.52 -16.95
CA GLU A 196 13.87 3.75 -16.34
C GLU A 196 14.17 2.61 -15.35
N PRO A 197 15.40 2.04 -15.39
CA PRO A 197 15.81 1.00 -14.44
C PRO A 197 15.71 1.47 -12.99
N VAL A 198 15.14 0.64 -12.12
CA VAL A 198 14.94 0.97 -10.70
C VAL A 198 15.28 -0.20 -9.79
N ILE A 199 15.70 0.09 -8.56
CA ILE A 199 15.79 -0.90 -7.49
C ILE A 199 14.55 -0.74 -6.62
N LEU A 200 13.64 -1.73 -6.70
CA LEU A 200 12.44 -1.77 -5.89
C LEU A 200 12.78 -2.25 -4.48
N PRO A 201 12.61 -1.42 -3.42
CA PRO A 201 13.02 -1.78 -2.08
C PRO A 201 12.35 -3.04 -1.55
N LYS A 202 13.04 -3.79 -0.70
CA LYS A 202 12.56 -5.05 -0.11
C LYS A 202 11.16 -4.94 0.50
N LYS A 203 10.92 -3.92 1.33
CA LYS A 203 9.60 -3.69 1.97
C LYS A 203 8.50 -3.53 0.91
N THR A 204 8.77 -2.75 -0.13
CA THR A 204 7.83 -2.53 -1.24
C THR A 204 7.54 -3.83 -2.00
N VAL A 205 8.56 -4.66 -2.27
CA VAL A 205 8.39 -5.97 -2.93
C VAL A 205 7.45 -6.86 -2.13
N PHE A 206 7.68 -7.00 -0.81
CA PHE A 206 6.85 -7.86 0.03
C PHE A 206 5.42 -7.35 0.16
N GLN A 207 5.25 -6.02 0.33
CA GLN A 207 3.93 -5.40 0.40
C GLN A 207 3.17 -5.57 -0.91
N LEU A 208 3.82 -5.30 -2.05
CA LEU A 208 3.20 -5.46 -3.38
C LEU A 208 2.81 -6.93 -3.64
N CYS A 209 3.67 -7.89 -3.31
CA CYS A 209 3.32 -9.30 -3.43
C CYS A 209 2.08 -9.66 -2.59
N SER A 210 1.99 -9.18 -1.35
CA SER A 210 0.83 -9.41 -0.49
C SER A 210 -0.46 -8.80 -1.05
N LEU A 211 -0.38 -7.61 -1.66
CA LEU A 211 -1.52 -6.93 -2.26
C LEU A 211 -1.99 -7.62 -3.56
N LEU A 212 -1.09 -8.28 -4.30
CA LEU A 212 -1.39 -8.92 -5.57
C LEU A 212 -1.82 -10.39 -5.45
N ASP A 213 -1.69 -11.01 -4.26
CA ASP A 213 -1.90 -12.45 -4.08
C ASP A 213 -3.33 -12.86 -4.45
N ASP A 214 -4.32 -12.07 -4.03
CA ASP A 214 -5.74 -12.30 -4.30
C ASP A 214 -6.30 -11.44 -5.46
N TYR A 215 -5.43 -10.71 -6.20
CA TYR A 215 -5.88 -9.83 -7.26
C TYR A 215 -5.63 -10.45 -8.65
N ASP A 216 -6.68 -10.48 -9.48
CA ASP A 216 -6.61 -10.89 -10.88
C ASP A 216 -7.06 -9.74 -11.79
N GLY A 217 -6.12 -9.05 -12.40
CA GLY A 217 -6.35 -7.90 -13.26
C GLY A 217 -5.04 -7.24 -13.67
N ASP A 218 -5.13 -6.08 -14.29
CA ASP A 218 -3.96 -5.33 -14.71
C ASP A 218 -3.52 -4.34 -13.62
N VAL A 219 -2.22 -4.24 -13.45
CA VAL A 219 -1.53 -3.28 -12.59
C VAL A 219 -0.96 -2.19 -13.49
N LYS A 220 -1.36 -0.95 -13.25
CA LYS A 220 -0.76 0.21 -13.89
C LYS A 220 0.48 0.61 -13.12
N ILE A 221 1.61 0.56 -13.79
CA ILE A 221 2.92 0.89 -13.22
C ILE A 221 3.36 2.22 -13.81
N SER A 222 3.81 3.13 -12.95
CA SER A 222 4.35 4.44 -13.35
C SER A 222 5.59 4.75 -12.53
N ASN A 223 6.68 5.18 -13.15
CA ASN A 223 7.87 5.57 -12.42
C ASN A 223 8.38 6.95 -12.82
N ILE A 224 8.99 7.60 -11.86
CA ILE A 224 9.81 8.81 -11.99
C ILE A 224 11.16 8.52 -11.31
N LYS A 225 12.16 9.38 -11.49
CA LYS A 225 13.53 9.15 -10.98
C LYS A 225 13.64 8.71 -9.51
N SER A 226 12.73 9.18 -8.66
CA SER A 226 12.81 8.95 -7.21
C SER A 226 11.68 8.11 -6.63
N LYS A 227 10.67 7.77 -7.44
CA LYS A 227 9.47 7.06 -6.95
C LYS A 227 8.89 6.15 -8.02
N ILE A 228 8.27 5.06 -7.59
CA ILE A 228 7.46 4.17 -8.42
C ILE A 228 6.06 4.03 -7.82
N LYS A 229 5.05 3.99 -8.69
CA LYS A 229 3.64 3.86 -8.32
C LYS A 229 3.01 2.65 -8.98
N PHE A 230 2.26 1.90 -8.22
CA PHE A 230 1.42 0.78 -8.66
C PHE A 230 -0.04 1.12 -8.36
N GLU A 231 -0.89 1.08 -9.40
CA GLU A 231 -2.32 1.37 -9.28
C GLU A 231 -3.11 0.17 -9.81
N PHE A 232 -4.00 -0.36 -9.00
CA PHE A 232 -4.87 -1.48 -9.39
C PHE A 232 -6.10 -1.52 -8.48
N ASN A 233 -7.26 -1.88 -9.05
CA ASN A 233 -8.53 -1.84 -8.36
C ASN A 233 -8.72 -0.45 -7.69
N ASN A 234 -8.90 -0.43 -6.39
CA ASN A 234 -9.05 0.76 -5.54
C ASN A 234 -7.80 1.03 -4.67
N ILE A 235 -6.65 0.44 -5.04
CA ILE A 235 -5.39 0.51 -4.30
C ILE A 235 -4.36 1.30 -5.10
N ILE A 236 -3.61 2.14 -4.39
CA ILE A 236 -2.42 2.82 -4.87
C ILE A 236 -1.29 2.53 -3.89
N LEU A 237 -0.17 2.04 -4.41
CA LEU A 237 1.07 1.85 -3.66
C LEU A 237 2.15 2.71 -4.29
N ILE A 238 2.78 3.61 -3.52
CA ILE A 238 3.86 4.48 -3.97
C ILE A 238 5.08 4.19 -3.12
N SER A 239 6.21 3.93 -3.75
CA SER A 239 7.49 3.70 -3.08
C SER A 239 8.53 4.71 -3.53
N LYS A 240 9.33 5.23 -2.60
CA LYS A 240 10.64 5.80 -2.94
C LYS A 240 11.55 4.71 -3.48
N LEU A 241 12.54 5.13 -4.26
CA LEU A 241 13.53 4.30 -4.94
C LEU A 241 14.93 4.58 -4.39
#